data_fc3eb00f9a80ae65be9a7390a8de6de2
#
_entry.id   fc3eb00f9a80ae65be9a7390a8de6de2
#
_cell.length_a   1.000
_cell.length_b   1.000
_cell.length_c   1.000
_cell.angle_alpha   90.00
_cell.angle_beta   90.00
_cell.angle_gamma   90.00
#
_symmetry.space_group_name_H-M   'P 1'
#
loop_
_entity.id
_entity.type
_entity.pdbx_description
1 polymer ?
#
loop_
_entity_poly.entity_id
_entity_poly.type
_entity_poly.pdbx_seq_one_letter_code
_entity_poly.pdbx_strand_id
1 'polypeptide(L)'
;MLVNDITGQIVQAAVQVHRTLGGPGLLESVYEEALVWELNHRSFHVDRQLIVPITYRGHELSTPLRLDLLVNNLVIVEVKDVVMYNSIFEAQALTYLRLMNLQVALVINFGERFLKDGIHRVVNGLK
;
A
#
# COMPACT_ATOMS: atom_id res chain seq x y z
N MET A 1 0.23 -17.95 -5.59
CA MET A 1 1.10 -16.88 -6.15
C MET A 1 2.04 -16.40 -5.06
N LEU A 2 3.31 -16.30 -5.38
CA LEU A 2 4.32 -15.86 -4.43
C LEU A 2 4.21 -14.36 -4.17
N VAL A 3 4.62 -13.92 -2.97
CA VAL A 3 4.55 -12.51 -2.56
C VAL A 3 5.24 -11.59 -3.58
N ASN A 4 6.39 -11.99 -4.12
CA ASN A 4 7.10 -11.16 -5.11
C ASN A 4 6.33 -11.05 -6.43
N ASP A 5 5.57 -12.07 -6.82
CA ASP A 5 4.72 -11.98 -8.00
C ASP A 5 3.58 -10.99 -7.77
N ILE A 6 3.01 -11.00 -6.57
CA ILE A 6 1.95 -10.07 -6.19
C ILE A 6 2.47 -8.63 -6.21
N THR A 7 3.62 -8.37 -5.57
CA THR A 7 4.19 -7.01 -5.54
C THR A 7 4.54 -6.53 -6.94
N GLY A 8 5.07 -7.40 -7.80
CA GLY A 8 5.36 -7.06 -9.20
C GLY A 8 4.10 -6.62 -9.95
N GLN A 9 2.99 -7.34 -9.77
CA GLN A 9 1.72 -6.97 -10.39
C GLN A 9 1.14 -5.68 -9.82
N ILE A 10 1.29 -5.46 -8.52
CA ILE A 10 0.85 -4.19 -7.90
C ILE A 10 1.62 -3.02 -8.49
N VAL A 11 2.92 -3.15 -8.65
CA VAL A 11 3.76 -2.09 -9.24
C VAL A 11 3.32 -1.81 -10.69
N GLN A 12 3.10 -2.85 -11.48
CA GLN A 12 2.62 -2.69 -12.86
C GLN A 12 1.27 -1.97 -12.90
N ALA A 13 0.35 -2.36 -12.03
CA ALA A 13 -0.96 -1.72 -11.93
C ALA A 13 -0.84 -0.25 -11.54
N ALA A 14 0.02 0.06 -10.57
CA ALA A 14 0.25 1.44 -10.11
C ALA A 14 0.86 2.30 -11.22
N VAL A 15 1.80 1.77 -11.98
CA VAL A 15 2.38 2.47 -13.15
C VAL A 15 1.30 2.76 -14.18
N GLN A 16 0.43 1.80 -14.45
CA GLN A 16 -0.69 1.98 -15.38
C GLN A 16 -1.63 3.09 -14.90
N VAL A 17 -1.97 3.10 -13.61
CA VAL A 17 -2.83 4.12 -13.00
C VAL A 17 -2.20 5.52 -13.17
N HIS A 18 -0.95 5.66 -12.77
CA HIS A 18 -0.23 6.94 -12.82
C HIS A 18 -0.15 7.48 -14.24
N ARG A 19 0.17 6.62 -15.18
CA ARG A 19 0.27 6.97 -16.60
C ARG A 19 -1.09 7.38 -17.18
N THR A 20 -2.12 6.57 -16.92
CA THR A 20 -3.47 6.80 -17.47
C THR A 20 -4.08 8.09 -16.93
N LEU A 21 -3.86 8.38 -15.64
CA LEU A 21 -4.37 9.60 -15.02
C LEU A 21 -3.51 10.84 -15.31
N GLY A 22 -2.37 10.65 -15.97
CA GLY A 22 -1.56 11.77 -16.46
C GLY A 22 -0.49 12.28 -15.49
N GLY A 23 -0.12 11.48 -14.47
CA GLY A 23 0.94 11.83 -13.54
C GLY A 23 0.41 12.31 -12.20
N PRO A 24 1.20 13.11 -11.46
CA PRO A 24 0.83 13.59 -10.12
C PRO A 24 -0.22 14.70 -10.17
N GLY A 25 -0.76 15.07 -9.01
CA GLY A 25 -1.61 16.27 -8.87
C GLY A 25 -3.07 15.99 -8.52
N LEU A 26 -3.48 14.71 -8.47
CA LEU A 26 -4.83 14.36 -8.04
C LEU A 26 -4.81 13.98 -6.54
N LEU A 27 -6.01 13.80 -5.96
CA LEU A 27 -6.12 13.38 -4.57
C LEU A 27 -5.66 11.93 -4.39
N GLU A 28 -5.14 11.61 -3.21
CA GLU A 28 -4.75 10.23 -2.87
C GLU A 28 -5.87 9.24 -3.11
N SER A 29 -7.10 9.61 -2.73
CA SER A 29 -8.26 8.74 -2.89
C SER A 29 -8.55 8.39 -4.34
N VAL A 30 -8.23 9.26 -5.29
CA VAL A 30 -8.42 8.97 -6.73
C VAL A 30 -7.44 7.89 -7.19
N TYR A 31 -6.16 8.01 -6.83
CA TYR A 31 -5.15 7.00 -7.16
C TYR A 31 -5.47 5.67 -6.50
N GLU A 32 -5.91 5.71 -5.26
CA GLU A 32 -6.28 4.52 -4.51
C GLU A 32 -7.44 3.79 -5.16
N GLU A 33 -8.50 4.51 -5.52
CA GLU A 33 -9.66 3.92 -6.18
C GLU A 33 -9.29 3.31 -7.52
N ALA A 34 -8.50 4.02 -8.33
CA ALA A 34 -8.04 3.53 -9.62
C ALA A 34 -7.17 2.28 -9.47
N LEU A 35 -6.30 2.25 -8.46
CA LEU A 35 -5.46 1.09 -8.19
C LEU A 35 -6.29 -0.13 -7.79
N VAL A 36 -7.32 0.07 -6.97
CA VAL A 36 -8.27 -1.01 -6.61
C VAL A 36 -8.94 -1.56 -7.87
N TRP A 37 -9.40 -0.67 -8.75
CA TRP A 37 -10.02 -1.08 -10.02
C TRP A 37 -9.07 -1.94 -10.85
N GLU A 38 -7.82 -1.48 -11.03
CA GLU A 38 -6.81 -2.23 -11.80
C GLU A 38 -6.53 -3.59 -11.17
N LEU A 39 -6.35 -3.65 -9.86
CA LEU A 39 -6.02 -4.89 -9.17
C LEU A 39 -7.18 -5.89 -9.23
N ASN A 40 -8.42 -5.42 -9.05
CA ASN A 40 -9.59 -6.28 -9.21
C ASN A 40 -9.68 -6.87 -10.61
N HIS A 41 -9.35 -6.10 -11.65
CA HIS A 41 -9.35 -6.56 -13.03
C HIS A 41 -8.19 -7.52 -13.33
N ARG A 42 -7.20 -7.57 -12.45
CA ARG A 42 -6.11 -8.57 -12.51
C ARG A 42 -6.38 -9.76 -11.60
N SER A 43 -7.63 -9.90 -11.15
CA SER A 43 -8.10 -11.01 -10.32
C SER A 43 -7.51 -11.03 -8.90
N PHE A 44 -7.08 -9.89 -8.39
CA PHE A 44 -6.66 -9.78 -6.98
C PHE A 44 -7.85 -9.44 -6.10
N HIS A 45 -7.85 -10.01 -4.90
CA HIS A 45 -8.74 -9.58 -3.83
C HIS A 45 -8.11 -8.37 -3.13
N VAL A 46 -8.86 -7.29 -3.01
CA VAL A 46 -8.38 -6.05 -2.40
C VAL A 46 -9.36 -5.58 -1.34
N ASP A 47 -8.87 -5.44 -0.10
CA ASP A 47 -9.60 -4.74 0.95
C ASP A 47 -9.13 -3.29 0.97
N ARG A 48 -10.05 -2.35 0.82
CA ARG A 48 -9.77 -0.92 0.82
C ARG A 48 -10.19 -0.29 2.13
N GLN A 49 -9.32 0.56 2.71
CA GLN A 49 -9.58 1.24 3.98
C GLN A 49 -9.97 0.24 5.07
N LEU A 50 -9.11 -0.78 5.19
CA LEU A 50 -9.36 -1.88 6.12
C LEU A 50 -9.10 -1.44 7.56
N ILE A 51 -10.09 -1.65 8.42
CA ILE A 51 -9.99 -1.37 9.85
C ILE A 51 -9.48 -2.62 10.54
N VAL A 52 -8.36 -2.49 11.25
CA VAL A 52 -7.73 -3.60 11.98
C VAL A 52 -7.66 -3.25 13.46
N PRO A 53 -8.29 -4.05 14.35
CA PRO A 53 -8.20 -3.80 15.78
C PRO A 53 -6.75 -3.91 16.28
N ILE A 54 -6.40 -3.05 17.23
CA ILE A 54 -5.09 -3.10 17.88
C ILE A 54 -5.30 -3.57 19.33
N THR A 55 -4.59 -4.62 19.72
CA THR A 55 -4.59 -5.14 21.08
C THR A 55 -3.31 -4.71 21.80
N TYR A 56 -3.47 -4.10 22.98
CA TYR A 56 -2.35 -3.71 23.84
C TYR A 56 -2.47 -4.44 25.15
N ARG A 57 -1.52 -5.33 25.44
CA ARG A 57 -1.46 -6.10 26.71
C ARG A 57 -2.79 -6.77 27.04
N GLY A 58 -3.41 -7.39 26.02
CA GLY A 58 -4.69 -8.10 26.17
C GLY A 58 -5.93 -7.23 26.06
N HIS A 59 -5.78 -5.91 25.93
CA HIS A 59 -6.91 -4.99 25.78
C HIS A 59 -7.03 -4.51 24.34
N GLU A 60 -8.22 -4.63 23.75
CA GLU A 60 -8.48 -4.03 22.45
C GLU A 60 -8.64 -2.53 22.64
N LEU A 61 -7.81 -1.77 21.93
CA LEU A 61 -7.84 -0.31 21.98
C LEU A 61 -9.04 0.24 21.20
N SER A 62 -9.53 1.41 21.62
CA SER A 62 -10.63 2.06 20.89
C SER A 62 -10.18 2.67 19.57
N THR A 63 -8.88 2.92 19.40
CA THR A 63 -8.30 3.44 18.17
C THR A 63 -7.73 2.29 17.35
N PRO A 64 -8.34 1.95 16.22
CA PRO A 64 -7.84 0.87 15.37
C PRO A 64 -6.73 1.35 14.44
N LEU A 65 -6.06 0.40 13.79
CA LEU A 65 -5.23 0.64 12.63
C LEU A 65 -6.13 0.73 11.39
N ARG A 66 -5.79 1.61 10.46
CA ARG A 66 -6.44 1.67 9.14
C ARG A 66 -5.39 1.50 8.06
N LEU A 67 -5.58 0.51 7.21
CA LEU A 67 -4.73 0.27 6.04
C LEU A 67 -5.42 0.85 4.80
N ASP A 68 -4.65 1.48 3.91
CA ASP A 68 -5.22 1.92 2.64
C ASP A 68 -5.71 0.71 1.83
N LEU A 69 -4.81 -0.23 1.55
CA LEU A 69 -5.14 -1.46 0.82
C LEU A 69 -4.46 -2.67 1.47
N LEU A 70 -5.15 -3.80 1.42
CA LEU A 70 -4.56 -5.11 1.69
C LEU A 70 -4.87 -6.00 0.49
N VAL A 71 -3.84 -6.48 -0.20
CA VAL A 71 -3.95 -7.24 -1.43
C VAL A 71 -3.72 -8.73 -1.15
N ASN A 72 -4.70 -9.56 -1.51
CA ASN A 72 -4.69 -11.02 -1.32
C ASN A 72 -4.35 -11.43 0.11
N ASN A 73 -4.71 -10.63 1.10
CA ASN A 73 -4.41 -10.84 2.51
C ASN A 73 -2.91 -10.98 2.81
N LEU A 74 -2.04 -10.53 1.90
CA LEU A 74 -0.58 -10.74 1.99
C LEU A 74 0.25 -9.46 1.90
N VAL A 75 -0.18 -8.48 1.10
CA VAL A 75 0.62 -7.28 0.84
C VAL A 75 -0.15 -6.04 1.24
N ILE A 76 0.45 -5.26 2.15
CA ILE A 76 -0.08 -3.93 2.50
C ILE A 76 0.38 -2.94 1.45
N VAL A 77 -0.54 -2.09 0.98
CA VAL A 77 -0.20 -0.98 0.09
C VAL A 77 -0.69 0.31 0.73
N GLU A 78 0.23 1.26 0.90
CA GLU A 78 -0.07 2.60 1.39
C GLU A 78 0.12 3.59 0.25
N VAL A 79 -0.92 4.36 -0.04
CA VAL A 79 -0.94 5.31 -1.15
C VAL A 79 -0.64 6.70 -0.62
N LYS A 80 0.32 7.37 -1.24
CA LYS A 80 0.71 8.74 -0.91
C LYS A 80 0.66 9.61 -2.16
N ASP A 81 0.50 10.91 -1.96
CA ASP A 81 0.56 11.91 -3.01
C ASP A 81 1.20 13.16 -2.41
N VAL A 82 2.52 13.11 -2.23
CA VAL A 82 3.28 14.15 -1.56
C VAL A 82 4.44 14.63 -2.44
N VAL A 83 4.74 15.92 -2.35
CA VAL A 83 5.88 16.52 -3.06
C VAL A 83 7.20 16.12 -2.38
N MET A 84 7.21 16.15 -1.04
CA MET A 84 8.39 15.81 -0.23
C MET A 84 8.12 14.48 0.48
N TYR A 85 8.71 13.41 -0.04
CA TYR A 85 8.60 12.09 0.57
C TYR A 85 9.35 12.05 1.89
N ASN A 86 8.74 11.44 2.90
CA ASN A 86 9.34 11.29 4.23
C ASN A 86 9.46 9.80 4.57
N SER A 87 10.65 9.39 4.99
CA SER A 87 10.93 7.99 5.35
C SER A 87 10.07 7.49 6.53
N ILE A 88 9.40 8.38 7.24
CA ILE A 88 8.44 7.96 8.29
C ILE A 88 7.34 7.06 7.73
N PHE A 89 6.98 7.23 6.45
CA PHE A 89 5.96 6.38 5.82
C PHE A 89 6.39 4.92 5.76
N GLU A 90 7.69 4.66 5.55
CA GLU A 90 8.22 3.29 5.55
C GLU A 90 8.27 2.73 6.97
N ALA A 91 8.62 3.56 7.95
CA ALA A 91 8.59 3.15 9.37
C ALA A 91 7.18 2.80 9.81
N GLN A 92 6.18 3.57 9.40
CA GLN A 92 4.77 3.27 9.67
C GLN A 92 4.37 1.93 9.03
N ALA A 93 4.71 1.73 7.77
CA ALA A 93 4.38 0.50 7.05
C ALA A 93 5.02 -0.73 7.74
N LEU A 94 6.26 -0.60 8.19
CA LEU A 94 6.93 -1.68 8.93
C LEU A 94 6.19 -2.01 10.22
N THR A 95 5.75 -1.00 10.95
CA THR A 95 4.96 -1.19 12.17
C THR A 95 3.65 -1.92 11.86
N TYR A 96 2.96 -1.55 10.77
CA TYR A 96 1.73 -2.20 10.34
C TYR A 96 1.98 -3.69 10.01
N LEU A 97 3.08 -3.98 9.31
CA LEU A 97 3.46 -5.36 9.01
C LEU A 97 3.67 -6.18 10.28
N ARG A 98 4.32 -5.60 11.29
CA ARG A 98 4.55 -6.27 12.57
C ARG A 98 3.23 -6.56 13.30
N LEU A 99 2.34 -5.57 13.34
CA LEU A 99 1.03 -5.72 13.99
C LEU A 99 0.18 -6.79 13.31
N MET A 100 0.27 -6.90 11.99
CA MET A 100 -0.51 -7.86 11.22
C MET A 100 0.21 -9.19 10.96
N ASN A 101 1.45 -9.30 11.37
CA ASN A 101 2.30 -10.47 11.11
C ASN A 101 2.39 -10.79 9.61
N LEU A 102 2.61 -9.75 8.81
CA LEU A 102 2.81 -9.83 7.37
C LEU A 102 4.24 -9.48 7.01
N GLN A 103 4.68 -9.88 5.81
CA GLN A 103 6.08 -9.78 5.40
C GLN A 103 6.41 -8.58 4.54
N VAL A 104 5.48 -8.11 3.71
CA VAL A 104 5.78 -7.12 2.68
C VAL A 104 4.72 -6.04 2.60
N ALA A 105 5.18 -4.80 2.49
CA ALA A 105 4.35 -3.65 2.17
C ALA A 105 4.98 -2.86 1.04
N LEU A 106 4.15 -2.12 0.30
CA LEU A 106 4.57 -1.12 -0.66
C LEU A 106 4.01 0.23 -0.21
N VAL A 107 4.89 1.23 -0.14
CA VAL A 107 4.47 2.62 -0.03
C VAL A 107 4.65 3.23 -1.41
N ILE A 108 3.56 3.69 -2.01
CA ILE A 108 3.56 4.18 -3.38
C ILE A 108 3.20 5.66 -3.37
N ASN A 109 4.16 6.51 -3.74
CA ASN A 109 3.96 7.94 -3.83
C ASN A 109 3.61 8.34 -5.26
N PHE A 110 2.33 8.59 -5.51
CA PHE A 110 1.84 9.07 -6.81
C PHE A 110 2.18 10.54 -7.06
N GLY A 111 2.72 11.25 -6.07
CA GLY A 111 3.18 12.61 -6.21
C GLY A 111 4.48 12.76 -6.98
N GLU A 112 5.14 11.66 -7.32
CA GLU A 112 6.34 11.68 -8.14
C GLU A 112 6.01 11.87 -9.62
N ARG A 113 6.89 12.57 -10.34
CA ARG A 113 6.75 12.74 -11.79
C ARG A 113 6.80 11.38 -12.50
N PHE A 114 7.73 10.53 -12.10
CA PHE A 114 7.84 9.16 -12.59
C PHE A 114 7.55 8.23 -11.43
N LEU A 115 6.57 7.38 -11.60
CA LEU A 115 6.11 6.54 -10.48
C LEU A 115 7.20 5.59 -9.96
N LYS A 116 8.10 5.15 -10.82
CA LYS A 116 9.22 4.28 -10.40
C LYS A 116 10.02 4.88 -9.24
N ASP A 117 10.10 6.20 -9.17
CA ASP A 117 10.81 6.90 -8.10
C ASP A 117 10.01 6.98 -6.81
N GLY A 118 8.73 6.65 -6.87
CA GLY A 118 7.81 6.66 -5.73
C GLY A 118 7.48 5.29 -5.18
N ILE A 119 8.11 4.23 -5.66
CA ILE A 119 7.86 2.87 -5.19
C ILE A 119 8.84 2.54 -4.07
N HIS A 120 8.33 2.30 -2.86
CA HIS A 120 9.15 1.96 -1.71
C HIS A 120 8.69 0.63 -1.14
N ARG A 121 9.56 -0.37 -1.21
CA ARG A 121 9.27 -1.70 -0.68
C ARG A 121 9.76 -1.79 0.76
N VAL A 122 8.89 -2.27 1.66
CA VAL A 122 9.18 -2.46 3.08
C VAL A 122 9.00 -3.93 3.41
N VAL A 123 9.99 -4.51 4.11
CA VAL A 123 9.95 -5.92 4.47
C VAL A 123 10.07 -6.12 5.97
N ASN A 124 9.41 -7.16 6.47
CA ASN A 124 9.42 -7.55 7.87
C ASN A 124 9.89 -9.01 7.96
N GLY A 125 11.16 -9.21 8.26
CA GLY A 125 11.74 -10.54 8.43
C GLY A 125 11.91 -11.34 7.14
N LEU A 126 11.70 -10.74 5.98
CA LEU A 126 11.93 -11.38 4.68
C LEU A 126 13.40 -11.26 4.32
N LYS A 127 14.03 -12.38 3.97
CA LYS A 127 15.43 -12.41 3.61
C LYS A 127 15.63 -12.42 2.09
#